data_dc4517d7440c8eeca8aea3754ac6e081
#
_entry.id   dc4517d7440c8eeca8aea3754ac6e081
#
_cell.length_a   1.000
_cell.length_b   1.000
_cell.length_c   1.000
_cell.angle_alpha   90.00
_cell.angle_beta   90.00
_cell.angle_gamma   90.00
#
_symmetry.space_group_name_H-M   'P 1'
#
loop_
_entity.id
_entity.type
_entity.pdbx_description
1 polymer ?
#
loop_
_entity_poly.entity_id
_entity_poly.type
_entity_poly.pdbx_seq_one_letter_code
_entity_poly.pdbx_strand_id
1 'polypeptide(L)'
;MNTKSKHLVFLTGAGMSVESGFKTFRGADGLWENYPVAQVATHEGWEANPTLVTEFYNMLRQKLFDAQPNEGHRLIAQLEERFRVTVITQNVDNLHECAGSSEVVHLHGELSKVCSSRDPYNPHFIRQLTATDAVITPGTKAEDGSLLRPFIVFFGEAVPMMDAAMALTAQADLFGVIGTSLNVYPAAGLINFVPRGVPIIIIDPEPISTTVNGGITQIQKGASEGMKELVETLLPRLFHNN
;
A
#
# COMPACT_ATOMS: atom_id res chain seq x y z
N MET A 1 32.58 14.49 -3.23
CA MET A 1 31.32 15.20 -3.42
C MET A 1 30.20 14.24 -3.13
N ASN A 2 29.40 14.48 -2.11
CA ASN A 2 28.33 13.58 -1.71
C ASN A 2 27.14 13.82 -2.68
N THR A 3 27.12 13.08 -3.79
CA THR A 3 25.96 13.10 -4.67
C THR A 3 24.82 12.44 -3.89
N LYS A 4 23.92 13.25 -3.34
CA LYS A 4 22.66 12.72 -2.79
C LYS A 4 22.06 11.82 -3.86
N SER A 5 21.90 10.54 -3.55
CA SER A 5 21.16 9.61 -4.41
C SER A 5 19.77 10.19 -4.66
N LYS A 6 19.29 10.16 -5.91
CA LYS A 6 17.94 10.61 -6.27
C LYS A 6 16.91 9.82 -5.48
N HIS A 7 15.85 10.49 -5.01
CA HIS A 7 14.79 9.89 -4.20
C HIS A 7 13.58 9.56 -5.08
N LEU A 8 13.31 8.27 -5.26
CA LEU A 8 12.13 7.77 -5.94
C LEU A 8 11.07 7.41 -4.90
N VAL A 9 9.90 8.00 -5.00
CA VAL A 9 8.77 7.71 -4.11
C VAL A 9 7.66 7.04 -4.90
N PHE A 10 7.21 5.87 -4.47
CA PHE A 10 6.14 5.12 -5.12
C PHE A 10 4.91 5.05 -4.22
N LEU A 11 3.76 5.55 -4.72
CA LEU A 11 2.45 5.31 -4.14
C LEU A 11 1.84 4.07 -4.79
N THR A 12 1.60 3.01 -4.03
CA THR A 12 1.04 1.76 -4.56
C THR A 12 -0.35 1.48 -4.00
N GLY A 13 -1.20 0.84 -4.81
CA GLY A 13 -2.52 0.38 -4.44
C GLY A 13 -2.76 -1.06 -4.86
N ALA A 14 -4.00 -1.53 -4.76
CA ALA A 14 -4.36 -2.94 -4.92
C ALA A 14 -3.95 -3.54 -6.29
N GLY A 15 -3.92 -2.73 -7.34
CA GLY A 15 -3.44 -3.15 -8.67
C GLY A 15 -1.99 -3.63 -8.67
N MET A 16 -1.16 -3.15 -7.73
CA MET A 16 0.22 -3.61 -7.54
C MET A 16 0.28 -5.10 -7.21
N SER A 17 -0.70 -5.63 -6.45
CA SER A 17 -0.69 -7.00 -5.92
C SER A 17 -1.58 -7.98 -6.72
N VAL A 18 -2.22 -7.54 -7.82
CA VAL A 18 -3.09 -8.41 -8.65
C VAL A 18 -2.33 -9.60 -9.20
N GLU A 19 -1.14 -9.38 -9.76
CA GLU A 19 -0.30 -10.44 -10.32
C GLU A 19 0.27 -11.39 -9.25
N SER A 20 0.15 -11.01 -7.97
CA SER A 20 0.49 -11.85 -6.81
C SER A 20 -0.71 -12.66 -6.27
N GLY A 21 -1.87 -12.61 -6.95
CA GLY A 21 -3.08 -13.35 -6.60
C GLY A 21 -4.08 -12.60 -5.72
N PHE A 22 -3.83 -11.33 -5.38
CA PHE A 22 -4.82 -10.51 -4.68
C PHE A 22 -5.80 -9.89 -5.67
N LYS A 23 -7.08 -9.94 -5.32
CA LYS A 23 -8.10 -9.21 -6.08
C LYS A 23 -8.07 -7.73 -5.70
N THR A 24 -8.38 -6.85 -6.66
CA THR A 24 -8.67 -5.47 -6.33
C THR A 24 -9.93 -5.37 -5.46
N PHE A 25 -10.06 -4.30 -4.71
CA PHE A 25 -11.24 -4.10 -3.87
C PHE A 25 -12.48 -3.74 -4.68
N ARG A 26 -12.32 -3.02 -5.79
CA ARG A 26 -13.38 -2.54 -6.69
C ARG A 26 -13.25 -3.20 -8.06
N GLY A 27 -14.34 -3.19 -8.83
CA GLY A 27 -14.42 -3.78 -10.15
C GLY A 27 -15.14 -5.15 -10.17
N ALA A 28 -15.39 -5.68 -11.35
CA ALA A 28 -15.98 -6.99 -11.53
C ALA A 28 -15.10 -8.03 -10.81
N ASP A 29 -15.71 -8.90 -10.02
CA ASP A 29 -15.02 -9.87 -9.15
C ASP A 29 -14.18 -9.25 -7.99
N GLY A 30 -14.34 -7.96 -7.67
CA GLY A 30 -13.66 -7.32 -6.54
C GLY A 30 -14.09 -7.91 -5.19
N LEU A 31 -13.29 -7.68 -4.13
CA LEU A 31 -13.61 -8.20 -2.79
C LEU A 31 -14.93 -7.64 -2.26
N TRP A 32 -15.30 -6.43 -2.63
CA TRP A 32 -16.52 -5.76 -2.17
C TRP A 32 -17.83 -6.35 -2.74
N GLU A 33 -17.77 -7.18 -3.77
CA GLU A 33 -18.97 -7.87 -4.29
C GLU A 33 -19.52 -8.90 -3.30
N ASN A 34 -18.64 -9.60 -2.60
CA ASN A 34 -19.02 -10.64 -1.65
C ASN A 34 -19.03 -10.15 -0.18
N TYR A 35 -18.31 -9.07 0.11
CA TYR A 35 -18.16 -8.51 1.44
C TYR A 35 -18.37 -6.99 1.38
N PRO A 36 -19.58 -6.50 1.69
CA PRO A 36 -19.86 -5.06 1.67
C PRO A 36 -18.88 -4.28 2.55
N VAL A 37 -18.27 -3.24 1.98
CA VAL A 37 -17.30 -2.35 2.67
C VAL A 37 -17.80 -1.93 4.05
N ALA A 38 -19.06 -1.51 4.12
CA ALA A 38 -19.70 -1.05 5.36
C ALA A 38 -19.68 -2.10 6.49
N GLN A 39 -19.60 -3.40 6.16
CA GLN A 39 -19.62 -4.47 7.15
C GLN A 39 -18.22 -4.91 7.60
N VAL A 40 -17.22 -4.85 6.72
CA VAL A 40 -15.93 -5.46 6.99
C VAL A 40 -14.73 -4.51 6.98
N ALA A 41 -14.92 -3.27 6.50
CA ALA A 41 -13.81 -2.33 6.35
C ALA A 41 -14.10 -0.93 6.92
N THR A 42 -15.14 -0.76 7.73
CA THR A 42 -15.44 0.48 8.43
C THR A 42 -15.34 0.31 9.93
N HIS A 43 -15.15 1.41 10.65
CA HIS A 43 -15.16 1.43 12.11
C HIS A 43 -16.51 0.95 12.66
N GLU A 44 -17.61 1.42 12.07
CA GLU A 44 -18.97 1.03 12.45
C GLU A 44 -19.23 -0.46 12.19
N GLY A 45 -18.68 -1.01 11.10
CA GLY A 45 -18.76 -2.45 10.79
C GLY A 45 -18.04 -3.30 11.83
N TRP A 46 -16.86 -2.84 12.28
CA TRP A 46 -16.15 -3.47 13.39
C TRP A 46 -16.97 -3.45 14.69
N GLU A 47 -17.53 -2.30 15.08
CA GLU A 47 -18.33 -2.19 16.29
C GLU A 47 -19.61 -3.05 16.23
N ALA A 48 -20.25 -3.10 15.06
CA ALA A 48 -21.49 -3.87 14.87
C ALA A 48 -21.26 -5.38 14.86
N ASN A 49 -20.19 -5.87 14.24
CA ASN A 49 -19.92 -7.30 14.13
C ASN A 49 -18.41 -7.63 14.08
N PRO A 50 -17.73 -7.57 15.25
CA PRO A 50 -16.29 -7.90 15.33
C PRO A 50 -15.97 -9.33 14.85
N THR A 51 -16.91 -10.26 15.00
CA THR A 51 -16.75 -11.66 14.56
C THR A 51 -16.59 -11.72 13.05
N LEU A 52 -17.55 -11.16 12.30
CA LEU A 52 -17.51 -11.12 10.83
C LEU A 52 -16.22 -10.47 10.33
N VAL A 53 -15.83 -9.33 10.92
CA VAL A 53 -14.61 -8.62 10.54
C VAL A 53 -13.38 -9.49 10.81
N THR A 54 -13.29 -10.12 11.98
CA THR A 54 -12.17 -11.01 12.31
C THR A 54 -12.06 -12.17 11.30
N GLU A 55 -13.17 -12.82 10.96
CA GLU A 55 -13.21 -13.92 10.00
C GLU A 55 -12.81 -13.47 8.58
N PHE A 56 -13.30 -12.30 8.14
CA PHE A 56 -12.92 -11.72 6.86
C PHE A 56 -11.41 -11.49 6.77
N TYR A 57 -10.81 -10.86 7.78
CA TYR A 57 -9.36 -10.60 7.78
C TYR A 57 -8.54 -11.88 8.01
N ASN A 58 -9.04 -12.89 8.69
CA ASN A 58 -8.40 -14.20 8.76
C ASN A 58 -8.30 -14.84 7.37
N MET A 59 -9.38 -14.79 6.58
CA MET A 59 -9.38 -15.30 5.20
C MET A 59 -8.34 -14.58 4.33
N LEU A 60 -8.26 -13.26 4.41
CA LEU A 60 -7.27 -12.48 3.66
C LEU A 60 -5.84 -12.80 4.11
N ARG A 61 -5.64 -12.98 5.41
CA ARG A 61 -4.33 -13.28 5.99
C ARG A 61 -3.80 -14.65 5.59
N GLN A 62 -4.67 -15.65 5.51
CA GLN A 62 -4.29 -16.96 4.98
C GLN A 62 -3.76 -16.85 3.55
N LYS A 63 -4.43 -16.08 2.69
CA LYS A 63 -3.94 -15.80 1.34
C LYS A 63 -2.60 -15.06 1.34
N LEU A 64 -2.40 -14.13 2.28
CA LEU A 64 -1.16 -13.37 2.37
C LEU A 64 0.06 -14.28 2.58
N PHE A 65 -0.04 -15.25 3.48
CA PHE A 65 1.08 -16.13 3.79
C PHE A 65 1.43 -17.11 2.66
N ASP A 66 0.52 -17.34 1.71
CA ASP A 66 0.75 -18.15 0.52
C ASP A 66 1.22 -17.31 -0.69
N ALA A 67 1.05 -15.98 -0.63
CA ALA A 67 1.35 -15.08 -1.73
C ALA A 67 2.85 -14.83 -1.90
N GLN A 68 3.26 -14.57 -3.14
CA GLN A 68 4.64 -14.20 -3.47
C GLN A 68 4.67 -12.83 -4.16
N PRO A 69 5.70 -12.01 -3.91
CA PRO A 69 5.85 -10.76 -4.63
C PRO A 69 5.98 -11.02 -6.14
N ASN A 70 5.35 -10.19 -6.95
CA ASN A 70 5.48 -10.22 -8.40
C ASN A 70 6.72 -9.42 -8.87
N GLU A 71 6.96 -9.42 -10.18
CA GLU A 71 8.11 -8.75 -10.76
C GLU A 71 8.12 -7.23 -10.52
N GLY A 72 6.94 -6.59 -10.48
CA GLY A 72 6.85 -5.17 -10.16
C GLY A 72 7.40 -4.84 -8.77
N HIS A 73 7.07 -5.65 -7.75
CA HIS A 73 7.63 -5.51 -6.39
C HIS A 73 9.15 -5.67 -6.40
N ARG A 74 9.68 -6.70 -7.10
CA ARG A 74 11.12 -6.95 -7.18
C ARG A 74 11.87 -5.83 -7.88
N LEU A 75 11.32 -5.30 -8.96
CA LEU A 75 11.91 -4.17 -9.68
C LEU A 75 11.98 -2.91 -8.81
N ILE A 76 10.95 -2.62 -7.99
CA ILE A 76 11.01 -1.50 -7.04
C ILE A 76 12.14 -1.70 -6.03
N ALA A 77 12.26 -2.90 -5.44
CA ALA A 77 13.33 -3.20 -4.48
C ALA A 77 14.72 -3.10 -5.12
N GLN A 78 14.90 -3.59 -6.36
CA GLN A 78 16.18 -3.50 -7.09
C GLN A 78 16.62 -2.05 -7.38
N LEU A 79 15.68 -1.11 -7.48
CA LEU A 79 16.04 0.30 -7.65
C LEU A 79 16.84 0.86 -6.46
N GLU A 80 16.76 0.26 -5.28
CA GLU A 80 17.53 0.65 -4.08
C GLU A 80 19.05 0.50 -4.26
N GLU A 81 19.50 -0.31 -5.23
CA GLU A 81 20.93 -0.40 -5.58
C GLU A 81 21.50 0.92 -6.11
N ARG A 82 20.65 1.79 -6.66
CA ARG A 82 21.07 3.02 -7.36
C ARG A 82 20.43 4.30 -6.83
N PHE A 83 19.28 4.18 -6.18
CA PHE A 83 18.44 5.29 -5.74
C PHE A 83 18.07 5.14 -4.27
N ARG A 84 17.72 6.24 -3.61
CA ARG A 84 16.89 6.14 -2.43
C ARG A 84 15.47 5.84 -2.90
N VAL A 85 14.86 4.78 -2.38
CA VAL A 85 13.49 4.38 -2.74
C VAL A 85 12.63 4.37 -1.49
N THR A 86 11.46 5.01 -1.56
CA THR A 86 10.43 4.91 -0.53
C THR A 86 9.16 4.40 -1.17
N VAL A 87 8.57 3.37 -0.61
CA VAL A 87 7.24 2.88 -0.98
C VAL A 87 6.22 3.40 0.02
N ILE A 88 5.19 4.09 -0.44
CA ILE A 88 4.01 4.46 0.33
C ILE A 88 2.88 3.59 -0.20
N THR A 89 2.41 2.63 0.60
CA THR A 89 1.41 1.69 0.12
C THR A 89 0.05 1.87 0.78
N GLN A 90 -1.00 1.79 0.00
CA GLN A 90 -2.38 1.65 0.44
C GLN A 90 -2.72 0.18 0.74
N ASN A 91 -1.86 -0.75 0.28
CA ASN A 91 -2.07 -2.16 0.49
C ASN A 91 -1.74 -2.55 1.93
N VAL A 92 -2.41 -3.58 2.38
CA VAL A 92 -2.23 -4.15 3.72
C VAL A 92 -1.37 -5.43 3.70
N ASP A 93 -0.97 -5.87 2.50
CA ASP A 93 0.00 -6.96 2.33
C ASP A 93 1.44 -6.47 2.59
N ASN A 94 2.37 -7.40 2.76
CA ASN A 94 3.79 -7.14 2.98
C ASN A 94 4.66 -7.57 1.78
N LEU A 95 4.09 -7.54 0.57
CA LEU A 95 4.79 -8.05 -0.62
C LEU A 95 5.97 -7.16 -1.03
N HIS A 96 5.95 -5.87 -0.70
CA HIS A 96 7.10 -4.99 -0.91
C HIS A 96 8.28 -5.40 -0.05
N GLU A 97 8.08 -5.66 1.24
CA GLU A 97 9.10 -6.15 2.17
C GLU A 97 9.59 -7.55 1.76
N CYS A 98 8.67 -8.45 1.38
CA CYS A 98 9.02 -9.77 0.88
C CYS A 98 9.86 -9.71 -0.42
N ALA A 99 9.71 -8.66 -1.23
CA ALA A 99 10.54 -8.42 -2.41
C ALA A 99 11.90 -7.80 -2.07
N GLY A 100 12.09 -7.27 -0.85
CA GLY A 100 13.33 -6.68 -0.37
C GLY A 100 13.31 -5.14 -0.26
N SER A 101 12.17 -4.47 -0.45
CA SER A 101 12.07 -3.03 -0.21
C SER A 101 12.35 -2.70 1.26
N SER A 102 13.24 -1.72 1.50
CA SER A 102 13.74 -1.39 2.84
C SER A 102 12.99 -0.25 3.53
N GLU A 103 12.38 0.66 2.78
CA GLU A 103 11.61 1.80 3.31
C GLU A 103 10.17 1.74 2.79
N VAL A 104 9.28 1.09 3.56
CA VAL A 104 7.85 0.91 3.23
C VAL A 104 6.98 1.60 4.28
N VAL A 105 6.06 2.45 3.84
CA VAL A 105 5.10 3.17 4.69
C VAL A 105 3.70 2.65 4.39
N HIS A 106 3.12 1.91 5.33
CA HIS A 106 1.75 1.40 5.23
C HIS A 106 0.74 2.45 5.69
N LEU A 107 -0.07 2.97 4.77
CA LEU A 107 -1.10 3.96 5.10
C LEU A 107 -2.31 3.34 5.80
N HIS A 108 -2.65 2.11 5.44
CA HIS A 108 -3.88 1.47 5.89
C HIS A 108 -3.65 0.28 6.85
N GLY A 109 -2.46 0.23 7.48
CA GLY A 109 -2.08 -0.84 8.38
C GLY A 109 -1.55 -2.07 7.67
N GLU A 110 -1.41 -3.18 8.40
CA GLU A 110 -0.72 -4.37 7.94
C GLU A 110 -1.52 -5.63 8.31
N LEU A 111 -1.88 -6.43 7.31
CA LEU A 111 -2.69 -7.63 7.46
C LEU A 111 -2.02 -8.72 8.32
N SER A 112 -0.69 -8.73 8.31
CA SER A 112 0.13 -9.64 9.13
C SER A 112 0.18 -9.28 10.62
N LYS A 113 -0.49 -8.19 11.03
CA LYS A 113 -0.49 -7.72 12.43
C LYS A 113 -1.91 -7.68 13.01
N VAL A 114 -1.97 -7.74 14.33
CA VAL A 114 -3.17 -7.50 15.14
C VAL A 114 -2.87 -6.52 16.25
N CYS A 115 -3.90 -5.85 16.78
CA CYS A 115 -3.75 -4.83 17.81
C CYS A 115 -4.92 -4.83 18.79
N SER A 116 -4.80 -4.02 19.86
CA SER A 116 -5.91 -3.69 20.75
C SER A 116 -6.98 -2.90 20.00
N SER A 117 -8.26 -3.23 20.24
CA SER A 117 -9.37 -2.43 19.70
C SER A 117 -9.54 -1.08 20.41
N ARG A 118 -9.01 -0.93 21.63
CA ARG A 118 -9.09 0.30 22.44
C ARG A 118 -7.97 1.27 22.11
N ASP A 119 -6.76 0.75 21.88
CA ASP A 119 -5.56 1.55 21.62
C ASP A 119 -4.75 0.92 20.47
N PRO A 120 -5.27 1.02 19.22
CA PRO A 120 -4.76 0.24 18.07
C PRO A 120 -3.36 0.63 17.62
N TYR A 121 -2.88 1.82 17.98
CA TYR A 121 -1.58 2.33 17.54
C TYR A 121 -0.51 2.30 18.63
N ASN A 122 -0.82 1.80 19.80
CA ASN A 122 0.16 1.61 20.86
C ASN A 122 1.07 0.41 20.51
N PRO A 123 2.37 0.62 20.33
CA PRO A 123 3.29 -0.46 19.92
C PRO A 123 3.29 -1.66 20.87
N HIS A 124 2.97 -1.44 22.16
CA HIS A 124 2.89 -2.50 23.15
C HIS A 124 1.78 -3.51 22.85
N PHE A 125 0.70 -3.07 22.21
CA PHE A 125 -0.46 -3.91 21.89
C PHE A 125 -0.51 -4.37 20.44
N ILE A 126 0.53 -4.07 19.65
CA ILE A 126 0.65 -4.55 18.27
C ILE A 126 1.46 -5.84 18.27
N ARG A 127 0.86 -6.92 17.73
CA ARG A 127 1.50 -8.21 17.61
C ARG A 127 1.63 -8.65 16.16
N GLN A 128 2.83 -9.02 15.75
CA GLN A 128 3.10 -9.66 14.48
C GLN A 128 2.59 -11.10 14.50
N LEU A 129 1.93 -11.53 13.43
CA LEU A 129 1.49 -12.90 13.20
C LEU A 129 2.39 -13.59 12.17
N THR A 130 2.42 -14.91 12.25
CA THR A 130 3.10 -15.80 11.31
C THR A 130 2.08 -16.73 10.64
N ALA A 131 2.51 -17.53 9.68
CA ALA A 131 1.63 -18.50 9.03
C ALA A 131 1.00 -19.51 10.01
N THR A 132 1.67 -19.80 11.13
CA THR A 132 1.20 -20.78 12.14
C THR A 132 0.14 -20.21 13.07
N ASP A 133 0.07 -18.89 13.26
CA ASP A 133 -0.90 -18.21 14.10
C ASP A 133 -1.75 -17.17 13.33
N ALA A 134 -1.88 -17.37 12.01
CA ALA A 134 -2.59 -16.49 11.09
C ALA A 134 -4.08 -16.34 11.41
N VAL A 135 -4.70 -17.34 12.02
CA VAL A 135 -6.13 -17.37 12.32
C VAL A 135 -6.38 -16.94 13.75
N ILE A 136 -7.05 -15.81 13.92
CA ILE A 136 -7.47 -15.31 15.23
C ILE A 136 -8.89 -15.80 15.51
N THR A 137 -9.09 -16.41 16.67
CA THR A 137 -10.43 -16.79 17.14
C THR A 137 -11.23 -15.51 17.46
N PRO A 138 -12.42 -15.32 16.88
CA PRO A 138 -13.29 -14.19 17.25
C PRO A 138 -13.49 -14.11 18.76
N GLY A 139 -13.46 -12.90 19.31
CA GLY A 139 -13.57 -12.68 20.76
C GLY A 139 -12.25 -12.76 21.54
N THR A 140 -11.13 -13.14 20.90
CA THR A 140 -9.79 -13.10 21.54
C THR A 140 -9.52 -11.69 22.10
N LYS A 141 -8.91 -11.66 23.29
CA LYS A 141 -8.55 -10.43 23.98
C LYS A 141 -7.11 -10.01 23.73
N ALA A 142 -6.90 -8.72 23.61
CA ALA A 142 -5.59 -8.09 23.71
C ALA A 142 -5.13 -8.01 25.18
N GLU A 143 -3.88 -7.65 25.44
CA GLU A 143 -3.31 -7.58 26.80
C GLU A 143 -4.02 -6.55 27.69
N ASP A 144 -4.61 -5.50 27.11
CA ASP A 144 -5.40 -4.50 27.83
C ASP A 144 -6.85 -4.93 28.15
N GLY A 145 -7.21 -6.18 27.84
CA GLY A 145 -8.53 -6.77 28.03
C GLY A 145 -9.58 -6.37 27.00
N SER A 146 -9.26 -5.51 26.04
CA SER A 146 -10.13 -5.19 24.90
C SER A 146 -10.15 -6.34 23.89
N LEU A 147 -10.96 -6.21 22.82
CA LEU A 147 -10.89 -7.20 21.74
C LEU A 147 -9.59 -7.04 20.95
N LEU A 148 -9.02 -8.16 20.55
CA LEU A 148 -7.95 -8.19 19.55
C LEU A 148 -8.58 -7.97 18.16
N ARG A 149 -8.07 -7.01 17.40
CA ARG A 149 -8.55 -6.69 16.04
C ARG A 149 -7.43 -6.75 15.01
N PRO A 150 -7.74 -6.88 13.70
CA PRO A 150 -6.76 -6.67 12.63
C PRO A 150 -6.13 -5.27 12.75
N PHE A 151 -4.81 -5.18 12.55
CA PHE A 151 -4.09 -3.90 12.52
C PHE A 151 -4.32 -3.20 11.16
N ILE A 152 -5.55 -2.79 10.95
CA ILE A 152 -6.03 -2.15 9.71
C ILE A 152 -6.64 -0.80 10.07
N VAL A 153 -6.38 0.21 9.25
CA VAL A 153 -7.07 1.50 9.31
C VAL A 153 -8.41 1.34 8.58
N PHE A 154 -9.49 1.31 9.33
CA PHE A 154 -10.84 1.21 8.76
C PHE A 154 -11.30 2.56 8.18
N PHE A 155 -12.19 2.51 7.20
CA PHE A 155 -12.89 3.73 6.78
C PHE A 155 -13.56 4.39 7.97
N GLY A 156 -13.46 5.73 8.05
CA GLY A 156 -13.89 6.51 9.22
C GLY A 156 -12.81 6.73 10.27
N GLU A 157 -11.70 5.99 10.25
CA GLU A 157 -10.56 6.20 11.14
C GLU A 157 -9.52 7.16 10.53
N ALA A 158 -8.76 7.82 11.40
CA ALA A 158 -7.61 8.61 10.96
C ALA A 158 -6.52 7.71 10.35
N VAL A 159 -5.79 8.23 9.36
CA VAL A 159 -4.65 7.55 8.73
C VAL A 159 -3.35 8.04 9.40
N PRO A 160 -2.77 7.29 10.35
CA PRO A 160 -1.68 7.81 11.21
C PRO A 160 -0.42 8.17 10.45
N MET A 161 -0.14 7.45 9.37
CA MET A 161 1.09 7.63 8.59
C MET A 161 0.98 8.73 7.52
N MET A 162 -0.12 9.48 7.47
CA MET A 162 -0.36 10.46 6.42
C MET A 162 0.65 11.60 6.42
N ASP A 163 0.98 12.15 7.60
CA ASP A 163 1.95 13.24 7.73
C ASP A 163 3.36 12.80 7.28
N ALA A 164 3.77 11.60 7.67
CA ALA A 164 5.05 11.03 7.23
C ALA A 164 5.07 10.83 5.71
N ALA A 165 3.98 10.29 5.14
CA ALA A 165 3.85 10.10 3.70
C ALA A 165 3.90 11.42 2.92
N MET A 166 3.23 12.47 3.41
CA MET A 166 3.30 13.81 2.81
C MET A 166 4.73 14.37 2.83
N ALA A 167 5.42 14.25 3.96
CA ALA A 167 6.80 14.72 4.11
C ALA A 167 7.79 13.98 3.17
N LEU A 168 7.61 12.68 2.99
CA LEU A 168 8.41 11.86 2.06
C LEU A 168 8.09 12.21 0.60
N THR A 169 6.82 12.39 0.25
CA THR A 169 6.39 12.78 -1.09
C THR A 169 6.96 14.15 -1.49
N ALA A 170 7.02 15.10 -0.55
CA ALA A 170 7.58 16.43 -0.78
C ALA A 170 9.11 16.42 -1.04
N GLN A 171 9.79 15.29 -0.82
CA GLN A 171 11.22 15.12 -1.07
C GLN A 171 11.52 14.32 -2.35
N ALA A 172 10.51 13.94 -3.11
CA ALA A 172 10.67 13.10 -4.29
C ALA A 172 11.41 13.82 -5.42
N ASP A 173 12.32 13.12 -6.08
CA ASP A 173 12.89 13.48 -7.39
C ASP A 173 12.12 12.80 -8.54
N LEU A 174 11.33 11.76 -8.24
CA LEU A 174 10.34 11.11 -9.09
C LEU A 174 9.22 10.58 -8.21
N PHE A 175 7.97 10.75 -8.64
CA PHE A 175 6.81 10.17 -7.98
C PHE A 175 6.13 9.15 -8.89
N GLY A 176 6.13 7.89 -8.49
CA GLY A 176 5.45 6.80 -9.18
C GLY A 176 4.11 6.49 -8.52
N VAL A 177 3.06 6.29 -9.32
CA VAL A 177 1.74 5.83 -8.85
C VAL A 177 1.45 4.50 -9.53
N ILE A 178 1.25 3.42 -8.78
CA ILE A 178 1.13 2.07 -9.34
C ILE A 178 -0.11 1.37 -8.81
N GLY A 179 -1.00 0.96 -9.72
CA GLY A 179 -2.17 0.13 -9.40
C GLY A 179 -3.15 0.79 -8.44
N THR A 180 -3.35 2.10 -8.55
CA THR A 180 -4.37 2.84 -7.80
C THR A 180 -5.06 3.86 -8.67
N SER A 181 -6.37 3.86 -8.63
CA SER A 181 -7.23 4.79 -9.36
C SER A 181 -7.23 6.22 -8.78
N LEU A 182 -6.47 6.49 -7.70
CA LEU A 182 -6.44 7.77 -6.97
C LEU A 182 -7.83 8.23 -6.48
N ASN A 183 -8.71 7.29 -6.12
CA ASN A 183 -10.07 7.56 -5.65
C ASN A 183 -10.25 7.38 -4.13
N VAL A 184 -9.22 6.94 -3.41
CA VAL A 184 -9.26 6.71 -1.96
C VAL A 184 -8.51 7.84 -1.26
N TYR A 185 -9.27 8.70 -0.58
CA TYR A 185 -8.71 9.78 0.24
C TYR A 185 -8.50 9.31 1.69
N PRO A 186 -7.47 9.85 2.41
CA PRO A 186 -6.59 10.96 1.99
C PRO A 186 -5.40 10.54 1.10
N ALA A 187 -5.12 9.24 0.89
CA ALA A 187 -3.95 8.74 0.16
C ALA A 187 -3.84 9.31 -1.27
N ALA A 188 -4.96 9.41 -1.99
CA ALA A 188 -5.01 10.01 -3.33
C ALA A 188 -4.51 11.47 -3.36
N GLY A 189 -4.63 12.19 -2.25
CA GLY A 189 -4.15 13.57 -2.11
C GLY A 189 -2.64 13.72 -2.08
N LEU A 190 -1.86 12.64 -1.88
CA LEU A 190 -0.40 12.68 -1.85
C LEU A 190 0.20 13.27 -3.12
N ILE A 191 -0.40 13.01 -4.27
CA ILE A 191 0.04 13.54 -5.56
C ILE A 191 0.16 15.08 -5.57
N ASN A 192 -0.60 15.78 -4.72
CA ASN A 192 -0.56 17.25 -4.62
C ASN A 192 0.65 17.78 -3.82
N PHE A 193 1.36 16.89 -3.12
CA PHE A 193 2.56 17.23 -2.36
C PHE A 193 3.85 17.03 -3.17
N VAL A 194 3.74 16.50 -4.39
CA VAL A 194 4.88 16.33 -5.29
C VAL A 194 5.43 17.73 -5.67
N PRO A 195 6.75 17.96 -5.53
CA PRO A 195 7.33 19.27 -5.88
C PRO A 195 7.12 19.61 -7.36
N ARG A 196 6.99 20.89 -7.64
CA ARG A 196 6.81 21.37 -9.04
C ARG A 196 7.98 20.94 -9.91
N GLY A 197 7.68 20.42 -11.09
CA GLY A 197 8.68 19.98 -12.07
C GLY A 197 9.24 18.57 -11.83
N VAL A 198 8.85 17.92 -10.75
CA VAL A 198 9.17 16.51 -10.53
C VAL A 198 8.31 15.64 -11.45
N PRO A 199 8.90 14.69 -12.21
CA PRO A 199 8.14 13.80 -13.07
C PRO A 199 7.22 12.91 -12.25
N ILE A 200 5.97 12.76 -12.73
CA ILE A 200 4.97 11.86 -12.17
C ILE A 200 4.71 10.76 -13.19
N ILE A 201 4.92 9.52 -12.79
CA ILE A 201 4.69 8.34 -13.63
C ILE A 201 3.53 7.55 -13.05
N ILE A 202 2.49 7.30 -13.86
CA ILE A 202 1.34 6.49 -13.46
C ILE A 202 1.41 5.16 -14.22
N ILE A 203 1.37 4.06 -13.49
CA ILE A 203 1.34 2.69 -14.02
C ILE A 203 0.01 2.06 -13.61
N ASP A 204 -0.90 1.93 -14.53
CA ASP A 204 -2.21 1.30 -14.34
C ASP A 204 -2.75 0.88 -15.71
N PRO A 205 -3.37 -0.31 -15.86
CA PRO A 205 -3.96 -0.72 -17.14
C PRO A 205 -5.10 0.19 -17.59
N GLU A 206 -5.80 0.83 -16.64
CA GLU A 206 -6.89 1.75 -16.94
C GLU A 206 -6.38 3.21 -17.00
N PRO A 207 -6.96 4.04 -17.88
CA PRO A 207 -6.61 5.45 -17.94
C PRO A 207 -7.04 6.17 -16.66
N ILE A 208 -6.09 6.88 -16.03
CA ILE A 208 -6.35 7.67 -14.82
C ILE A 208 -6.39 9.13 -15.16
N SER A 209 -7.52 9.78 -14.87
CA SER A 209 -7.67 11.23 -14.98
C SER A 209 -7.24 11.90 -13.67
N THR A 210 -6.30 12.84 -13.77
CA THR A 210 -5.89 13.67 -12.64
C THR A 210 -5.66 15.11 -13.11
N THR A 211 -5.94 16.07 -12.23
CA THR A 211 -5.84 17.51 -12.52
C THR A 211 -4.55 18.14 -11.99
N VAL A 212 -3.55 17.34 -11.67
CA VAL A 212 -2.28 17.84 -11.12
C VAL A 212 -1.51 18.60 -12.18
N ASN A 213 -1.05 19.81 -11.83
CA ASN A 213 -0.19 20.64 -12.67
C ASN A 213 1.22 20.06 -12.72
N GLY A 214 1.52 19.22 -13.70
CA GLY A 214 2.85 18.63 -13.90
C GLY A 214 2.89 17.72 -15.13
N GLY A 215 4.09 17.39 -15.58
CA GLY A 215 4.30 16.40 -16.64
C GLY A 215 3.97 15.00 -16.14
N ILE A 216 2.75 14.54 -16.40
CA ILE A 216 2.34 13.17 -16.09
C ILE A 216 2.61 12.30 -17.30
N THR A 217 3.32 11.20 -17.08
CA THR A 217 3.46 10.13 -18.05
C THR A 217 2.68 8.92 -17.56
N GLN A 218 1.74 8.43 -18.37
CA GLN A 218 0.99 7.23 -18.04
C GLN A 218 1.48 6.04 -18.87
N ILE A 219 1.74 4.92 -18.18
CA ILE A 219 2.05 3.61 -18.74
C ILE A 219 0.81 2.76 -18.52
N GLN A 220 0.02 2.51 -19.58
CA GLN A 220 -1.20 1.68 -19.51
C GLN A 220 -0.87 0.19 -19.53
N LYS A 221 -0.30 -0.29 -18.44
CA LYS A 221 0.13 -1.69 -18.24
C LYS A 221 -0.10 -2.13 -16.81
N GLY A 222 -0.09 -3.45 -16.59
CA GLY A 222 -0.01 -4.04 -15.25
C GLY A 222 1.31 -3.67 -14.54
N ALA A 223 1.38 -3.96 -13.24
CA ALA A 223 2.49 -3.53 -12.40
C ALA A 223 3.84 -4.04 -12.90
N SER A 224 3.96 -5.31 -13.25
CA SER A 224 5.23 -5.92 -13.68
C SER A 224 5.74 -5.33 -15.01
N GLU A 225 4.88 -5.32 -16.03
CA GLU A 225 5.26 -4.79 -17.34
C GLU A 225 5.48 -3.26 -17.31
N GLY A 226 4.65 -2.54 -16.54
CA GLY A 226 4.78 -1.10 -16.39
C GLY A 226 6.06 -0.71 -15.66
N MET A 227 6.41 -1.43 -14.59
CA MET A 227 7.69 -1.22 -13.89
C MET A 227 8.89 -1.56 -14.77
N LYS A 228 8.82 -2.61 -15.58
CA LYS A 228 9.87 -2.92 -16.55
C LYS A 228 10.08 -1.77 -17.55
N GLU A 229 9.02 -1.23 -18.11
CA GLU A 229 9.10 -0.06 -19.00
C GLU A 229 9.68 1.17 -18.30
N LEU A 230 9.27 1.43 -17.06
CA LEU A 230 9.82 2.52 -16.25
C LEU A 230 11.34 2.35 -16.09
N VAL A 231 11.81 1.18 -15.65
CA VAL A 231 13.21 0.92 -15.34
C VAL A 231 14.08 0.93 -16.60
N GLU A 232 13.65 0.25 -17.66
CA GLU A 232 14.47 0.06 -18.87
C GLU A 232 14.43 1.26 -19.82
N THR A 233 13.34 2.03 -19.82
CA THR A 233 13.12 3.06 -20.83
C THR A 233 13.07 4.47 -20.27
N LEU A 234 12.29 4.73 -19.21
CA LEU A 234 12.05 6.08 -18.73
C LEU A 234 13.12 6.57 -17.75
N LEU A 235 13.52 5.78 -16.77
CA LEU A 235 14.54 6.18 -15.79
C LEU A 235 15.88 6.54 -16.44
N PRO A 236 16.41 5.81 -17.45
CA PRO A 236 17.59 6.22 -18.16
C PRO A 236 17.46 7.60 -18.83
N ARG A 237 16.31 7.89 -19.43
CA ARG A 237 16.05 9.20 -20.08
C ARG A 237 15.93 10.34 -19.07
N LEU A 238 15.33 10.07 -17.90
CA LEU A 238 15.12 11.08 -16.86
C LEU A 238 16.40 11.43 -16.09
N PHE A 239 17.30 10.47 -15.89
CA PHE A 239 18.45 10.62 -14.99
C PHE A 239 19.83 10.42 -15.64
N HIS A 240 19.94 10.09 -16.94
CA HIS A 240 21.23 9.97 -17.63
C HIS A 240 21.62 11.22 -18.47
N ASN A 241 20.77 12.25 -18.53
CA ASN A 241 21.04 13.49 -19.27
C ASN A 241 21.59 14.62 -18.37
N ASN A 242 22.23 14.27 -17.24
CA ASN A 242 22.95 15.25 -16.39
C ASN A 242 24.38 14.77 -16.08
#